data_4fddbcfe1b24edb40a2e9235a37c9e7a
#
_entry.id   4fddbcfe1b24edb40a2e9235a37c9e7a
#
_cell.length_a   1.000
_cell.length_b   1.000
_cell.length_c   1.000
_cell.angle_alpha   90.00
_cell.angle_beta   90.00
_cell.angle_gamma   90.00
#
_symmetry.space_group_name_H-M   'P 1'
#
loop_
_entity.id
_entity.type
_entity.pdbx_description
1 polymer ?
#
loop_
_entity_poly.entity_id
_entity_poly.type
_entity_poly.pdbx_seq_one_letter_code
_entity_poly.pdbx_strand_id
1 'polypeptide(L)'
;MKIIAKLLAATTAIGMATGAYAADMTLKFGHVGNPGSLFEASVDNFAACVNGAMGDAVEVQTFGSSQLGKDKELLQKLKLGQVDFSLPSSVMSSVDDTFGIFEMPYIIKDRDHMRRVQAAMMDKFQAAANDNGYHIVGLAENGFRHITNNVRPITLPADLEGVKLRTPNGVWRLKMFQEYGANPTHMAFSDVF
;
A
#
# COMPACT_ATOMS: atom_id res chain seq x y z
N MET A 1 20.54 -70.40 -38.70
CA MET A 1 19.48 -69.53 -38.14
C MET A 1 20.05 -68.81 -36.91
N LYS A 2 20.32 -67.53 -37.05
CA LYS A 2 20.93 -66.72 -36.00
C LYS A 2 19.88 -65.86 -35.35
N ILE A 3 19.59 -66.10 -34.07
CA ILE A 3 18.69 -65.29 -33.26
C ILE A 3 19.50 -64.20 -32.61
N ILE A 4 19.28 -62.97 -33.01
CA ILE A 4 19.88 -61.76 -32.43
C ILE A 4 18.97 -61.32 -31.27
N ALA A 5 19.49 -61.47 -30.04
CA ALA A 5 18.89 -60.90 -28.86
C ALA A 5 19.18 -59.41 -28.80
N LYS A 6 18.17 -58.56 -28.88
CA LYS A 6 18.27 -57.11 -28.62
C LYS A 6 18.11 -56.86 -27.12
N LEU A 7 19.22 -56.51 -26.43
CA LEU A 7 19.15 -55.93 -25.08
C LEU A 7 18.61 -54.52 -25.17
N LEU A 8 17.46 -54.29 -24.56
CA LEU A 8 16.90 -52.95 -24.34
C LEU A 8 17.42 -52.46 -23.01
N ALA A 9 18.35 -51.52 -23.04
CA ALA A 9 18.81 -50.81 -21.84
C ALA A 9 17.77 -49.74 -21.48
N ALA A 10 16.98 -49.97 -20.44
CA ALA A 10 16.09 -48.98 -19.85
C ALA A 10 16.90 -48.05 -18.94
N THR A 11 17.24 -46.87 -19.41
CA THR A 11 17.83 -45.80 -18.61
C THR A 11 16.71 -45.16 -17.76
N THR A 12 16.64 -45.52 -16.49
CA THR A 12 15.78 -44.90 -15.51
C THR A 12 16.36 -43.51 -15.19
N ALA A 13 15.80 -42.45 -15.79
CA ALA A 13 16.06 -41.09 -15.39
C ALA A 13 15.38 -40.85 -14.03
N ILE A 14 16.16 -40.89 -12.96
CA ILE A 14 15.72 -40.40 -11.64
C ILE A 14 15.67 -38.87 -11.74
N GLY A 15 14.48 -38.35 -12.05
CA GLY A 15 14.21 -36.93 -11.93
C GLY A 15 14.33 -36.54 -10.46
N MET A 16 15.39 -35.79 -10.11
CA MET A 16 15.41 -35.06 -8.84
C MET A 16 14.29 -34.04 -8.89
N ALA A 17 13.14 -34.39 -8.33
CA ALA A 17 12.13 -33.41 -7.98
C ALA A 17 12.75 -32.54 -6.87
N THR A 18 13.29 -31.38 -7.25
CA THR A 18 13.57 -30.31 -6.28
C THR A 18 12.21 -29.93 -5.72
N GLY A 19 11.87 -30.46 -4.55
CA GLY A 19 10.70 -30.06 -3.82
C GLY A 19 10.78 -28.54 -3.63
N ALA A 20 9.88 -27.80 -4.24
CA ALA A 20 9.65 -26.43 -3.87
C ALA A 20 9.13 -26.48 -2.43
N TYR A 21 9.97 -26.19 -1.46
CA TYR A 21 9.52 -25.97 -0.10
C TYR A 21 8.69 -24.70 -0.12
N ALA A 22 7.38 -24.85 0.08
CA ALA A 22 6.54 -23.70 0.39
C ALA A 22 6.94 -23.21 1.78
N ALA A 23 6.98 -21.90 1.98
CA ALA A 23 7.20 -21.33 3.30
C ALA A 23 6.16 -21.85 4.30
N ASP A 24 6.54 -22.01 5.56
CA ASP A 24 5.65 -22.47 6.62
C ASP A 24 4.44 -21.53 6.79
N MET A 25 4.64 -20.24 6.52
CA MET A 25 3.62 -19.20 6.59
C MET A 25 3.71 -18.26 5.38
N THR A 26 2.60 -18.07 4.68
CA THR A 26 2.51 -17.09 3.58
C THR A 26 1.64 -15.92 4.02
N LEU A 27 2.19 -14.71 3.95
CA LEU A 27 1.54 -13.45 4.31
C LEU A 27 1.30 -12.61 3.05
N LYS A 28 0.11 -12.02 2.94
CA LYS A 28 -0.31 -11.22 1.79
C LYS A 28 -0.19 -9.73 2.11
N PHE A 29 0.55 -9.00 1.30
CA PHE A 29 0.65 -7.55 1.39
C PHE A 29 -0.04 -6.89 0.19
N GLY A 30 -1.22 -6.29 0.42
CA GLY A 30 -1.99 -5.61 -0.63
C GLY A 30 -1.74 -4.10 -0.65
N HIS A 31 -1.59 -3.52 -1.84
CA HIS A 31 -1.48 -2.07 -2.02
C HIS A 31 -2.09 -1.59 -3.34
N VAL A 32 -2.34 -0.28 -3.46
CA VAL A 32 -3.00 0.32 -4.63
C VAL A 32 -2.03 0.91 -5.65
N GLY A 33 -0.73 0.90 -5.35
CA GLY A 33 0.28 1.51 -6.22
C GLY A 33 0.50 0.72 -7.50
N ASN A 34 0.65 1.45 -8.60
CA ASN A 34 0.99 0.89 -9.91
C ASN A 34 2.48 0.54 -9.98
N PRO A 35 2.91 -0.29 -10.97
CA PRO A 35 4.32 -0.58 -11.21
C PRO A 35 5.17 0.69 -11.33
N GLY A 36 6.34 0.68 -10.68
CA GLY A 36 7.26 1.82 -10.59
C GLY A 36 6.86 2.90 -9.58
N SER A 37 5.77 2.71 -8.83
CA SER A 37 5.34 3.66 -7.81
C SER A 37 6.15 3.52 -6.50
N LEU A 38 6.15 4.59 -5.69
CA LEU A 38 6.72 4.55 -4.36
C LEU A 38 6.04 3.51 -3.45
N PHE A 39 4.74 3.24 -3.66
CA PHE A 39 4.00 2.21 -2.93
C PHE A 39 4.59 0.83 -3.21
N GLU A 40 4.76 0.47 -4.50
CA GLU A 40 5.38 -0.80 -4.89
C GLU A 40 6.78 -0.92 -4.30
N ALA A 41 7.65 0.07 -4.52
CA ALA A 41 9.01 0.04 -4.00
C ALA A 41 9.06 -0.14 -2.46
N SER A 42 8.15 0.50 -1.73
CA SER A 42 8.08 0.38 -0.26
C SER A 42 7.64 -1.02 0.18
N VAL A 43 6.63 -1.58 -0.49
CA VAL A 43 6.09 -2.91 -0.17
C VAL A 43 7.08 -4.01 -0.56
N ASP A 44 7.70 -3.92 -1.74
CA ASP A 44 8.67 -4.90 -2.20
C ASP A 44 9.94 -4.90 -1.33
N ASN A 45 10.42 -3.72 -0.90
CA ASN A 45 11.53 -3.64 0.05
C ASN A 45 11.16 -4.25 1.42
N PHE A 46 9.95 -4.03 1.90
CA PHE A 46 9.47 -4.67 3.13
C PHE A 46 9.44 -6.20 2.96
N ALA A 47 8.83 -6.69 1.88
CA ALA A 47 8.74 -8.12 1.60
C ALA A 47 10.15 -8.75 1.48
N ALA A 48 11.04 -8.12 0.72
CA ALA A 48 12.42 -8.60 0.57
C ALA A 48 13.17 -8.66 1.91
N CYS A 49 12.98 -7.66 2.78
CA CYS A 49 13.59 -7.63 4.10
C CYS A 49 13.07 -8.77 5.01
N VAL A 50 11.75 -8.97 5.06
CA VAL A 50 11.14 -10.02 5.87
C VAL A 50 11.51 -11.40 5.34
N ASN A 51 11.36 -11.63 4.04
CA ASN A 51 11.69 -12.91 3.41
C ASN A 51 13.18 -13.26 3.60
N GLY A 52 14.08 -12.27 3.47
CA GLY A 52 15.50 -12.47 3.72
C GLY A 52 15.85 -12.76 5.18
N ALA A 53 15.12 -12.19 6.12
CA ALA A 53 15.35 -12.39 7.55
C ALA A 53 14.73 -13.69 8.09
N MET A 54 13.59 -14.11 7.54
CA MET A 54 12.81 -15.24 8.04
C MET A 54 13.09 -16.55 7.27
N GLY A 55 13.71 -16.48 6.08
CA GLY A 55 14.00 -17.65 5.26
C GLY A 55 12.74 -18.45 4.92
N ASP A 56 12.81 -19.77 5.09
CA ASP A 56 11.71 -20.67 4.76
C ASP A 56 10.52 -20.59 5.74
N ALA A 57 10.67 -19.87 6.88
CA ALA A 57 9.60 -19.78 7.86
C ALA A 57 8.46 -18.85 7.42
N VAL A 58 8.75 -17.77 6.68
CA VAL A 58 7.75 -16.78 6.26
C VAL A 58 8.02 -16.30 4.85
N GLU A 59 6.99 -16.29 4.03
CA GLU A 59 6.97 -15.63 2.71
C GLU A 59 5.96 -14.48 2.72
N VAL A 60 6.41 -13.26 2.46
CA VAL A 60 5.52 -12.13 2.18
C VAL A 60 5.34 -12.01 0.67
N GLN A 61 4.11 -12.18 0.21
CA GLN A 61 3.71 -12.00 -1.18
C GLN A 61 3.10 -10.62 -1.39
N THR A 62 3.56 -9.89 -2.42
CA THR A 62 3.11 -8.53 -2.72
C THR A 62 2.06 -8.50 -3.82
N PHE A 63 1.01 -7.69 -3.64
CA PHE A 63 -0.11 -7.55 -4.55
C PHE A 63 -0.39 -6.07 -4.79
N GLY A 64 0.19 -5.52 -5.86
CA GLY A 64 0.03 -4.13 -6.27
C GLY A 64 -1.20 -3.85 -7.13
N SER A 65 -1.30 -2.61 -7.63
CA SER A 65 -2.34 -2.19 -8.60
C SER A 65 -3.76 -2.55 -8.18
N SER A 66 -4.05 -2.53 -6.88
CA SER A 66 -5.37 -2.89 -6.32
C SER A 66 -5.84 -4.34 -6.62
N GLN A 67 -4.92 -5.28 -6.89
CA GLN A 67 -5.27 -6.68 -7.18
C GLN A 67 -6.10 -7.34 -6.08
N LEU A 68 -5.83 -7.00 -4.82
CA LEU A 68 -6.60 -7.50 -3.67
C LEU A 68 -7.71 -6.54 -3.23
N GLY A 69 -7.91 -5.42 -3.92
CA GLY A 69 -8.94 -4.44 -3.62
C GLY A 69 -8.40 -3.01 -3.47
N LYS A 70 -9.32 -2.06 -3.44
CA LYS A 70 -9.04 -0.63 -3.22
C LYS A 70 -8.72 -0.36 -1.75
N ASP A 71 -8.20 0.83 -1.42
CA ASP A 71 -7.75 1.16 -0.05
C ASP A 71 -8.76 0.79 1.05
N LYS A 72 -10.05 1.14 0.91
CA LYS A 72 -11.08 0.79 1.90
C LYS A 72 -11.36 -0.70 1.97
N GLU A 73 -11.33 -1.38 0.85
CA GLU A 73 -11.53 -2.83 0.79
C GLU A 73 -10.36 -3.57 1.44
N LEU A 74 -9.14 -3.09 1.23
CA LEU A 74 -7.93 -3.64 1.88
C LEU A 74 -8.01 -3.49 3.40
N LEU A 75 -8.46 -2.32 3.91
CA LEU A 75 -8.67 -2.14 5.35
C LEU A 75 -9.73 -3.11 5.90
N GLN A 76 -10.82 -3.36 5.18
CA GLN A 76 -11.81 -4.36 5.58
C GLN A 76 -11.24 -5.77 5.56
N LYS A 77 -10.47 -6.13 4.53
CA LYS A 77 -9.82 -7.44 4.38
C LYS A 77 -8.77 -7.71 5.46
N LEU A 78 -8.05 -6.68 5.94
CA LEU A 78 -7.17 -6.76 7.10
C LEU A 78 -7.96 -7.21 8.34
N LYS A 79 -9.10 -6.58 8.65
CA LYS A 79 -9.95 -6.97 9.78
C LYS A 79 -10.51 -8.39 9.68
N LEU A 80 -10.72 -8.87 8.46
CA LEU A 80 -11.23 -10.21 8.19
C LEU A 80 -10.13 -11.27 8.08
N GLY A 81 -8.85 -10.90 8.22
CA GLY A 81 -7.71 -11.81 8.05
C GLY A 81 -7.55 -12.37 6.64
N GLN A 82 -8.08 -11.68 5.63
CA GLN A 82 -7.94 -12.07 4.21
C GLN A 82 -6.69 -11.48 3.55
N VAL A 83 -6.13 -10.45 4.17
CA VAL A 83 -4.86 -9.77 3.86
C VAL A 83 -4.17 -9.54 5.18
N ASP A 84 -2.85 -9.72 5.24
CA ASP A 84 -2.06 -9.61 6.47
C ASP A 84 -1.46 -8.21 6.63
N PHE A 85 -1.07 -7.59 5.52
CA PHE A 85 -0.53 -6.23 5.48
C PHE A 85 -1.19 -5.39 4.40
N SER A 86 -1.27 -4.09 4.64
CA SER A 86 -1.62 -3.10 3.64
C SER A 86 -0.85 -1.81 3.86
N LEU A 87 -0.68 -1.03 2.79
CA LEU A 87 -0.08 0.31 2.81
C LEU A 87 -1.19 1.35 2.51
N PRO A 88 -2.08 1.64 3.47
CA PRO A 88 -3.08 2.67 3.30
C PRO A 88 -2.43 4.06 3.35
N SER A 89 -2.99 4.98 2.60
CA SER A 89 -2.57 6.38 2.59
C SER A 89 -3.52 7.21 3.49
N SER A 90 -3.91 8.38 3.01
CA SER A 90 -4.84 9.29 3.70
C SER A 90 -6.24 8.72 3.98
N VAL A 91 -6.55 7.53 3.47
CA VAL A 91 -7.79 6.82 3.84
C VAL A 91 -7.85 6.48 5.34
N MET A 92 -6.71 6.46 6.02
CA MET A 92 -6.65 6.24 7.47
C MET A 92 -7.41 7.31 8.28
N SER A 93 -7.56 8.53 7.78
CA SER A 93 -8.41 9.55 8.41
C SER A 93 -9.90 9.18 8.44
N SER A 94 -10.32 8.21 7.62
CA SER A 94 -11.68 7.64 7.71
C SER A 94 -11.80 6.52 8.74
N VAL A 95 -10.70 6.08 9.31
CA VAL A 95 -10.63 5.11 10.40
C VAL A 95 -10.66 5.84 11.74
N ASP A 96 -9.80 6.87 11.87
CA ASP A 96 -9.72 7.72 13.06
C ASP A 96 -9.20 9.12 12.68
N ASP A 97 -9.79 10.16 13.28
CA ASP A 97 -9.46 11.56 13.02
C ASP A 97 -8.01 11.92 13.38
N THR A 98 -7.36 11.16 14.25
CA THR A 98 -5.95 11.34 14.60
C THR A 98 -5.05 11.31 13.37
N PHE A 99 -5.41 10.50 12.36
CA PHE A 99 -4.69 10.44 11.09
C PHE A 99 -4.95 11.64 10.17
N GLY A 100 -5.92 12.48 10.50
CA GLY A 100 -6.26 13.69 9.75
C GLY A 100 -5.11 14.71 9.69
N ILE A 101 -4.16 14.65 10.62
CA ILE A 101 -2.96 15.52 10.61
C ILE A 101 -2.19 15.45 9.27
N PHE A 102 -2.20 14.29 8.60
CA PHE A 102 -1.55 14.11 7.31
C PHE A 102 -2.34 14.69 6.12
N GLU A 103 -3.55 15.16 6.37
CA GLU A 103 -4.39 15.82 5.36
C GLU A 103 -4.42 17.34 5.52
N MET A 104 -3.95 17.87 6.65
CA MET A 104 -3.93 19.30 6.91
C MET A 104 -2.91 20.01 6.00
N PRO A 105 -3.30 21.13 5.35
CA PRO A 105 -2.41 21.87 4.47
C PRO A 105 -1.28 22.54 5.27
N TYR A 106 -0.06 22.42 4.76
CA TYR A 106 1.14 23.12 5.27
C TYR A 106 1.51 22.84 6.73
N ILE A 107 0.89 21.90 7.42
CA ILE A 107 1.21 21.58 8.81
C ILE A 107 2.55 20.88 8.93
N ILE A 108 2.92 20.06 7.96
CA ILE A 108 4.25 19.42 7.89
C ILE A 108 5.17 20.29 7.03
N LYS A 109 6.22 20.80 7.65
CA LYS A 109 7.12 21.75 7.02
C LYS A 109 8.15 21.09 6.09
N ASP A 110 8.75 20.00 6.57
CA ASP A 110 9.80 19.25 5.89
C ASP A 110 9.90 17.84 6.46
N ARG A 111 10.81 17.01 5.91
CA ARG A 111 11.06 15.64 6.36
C ARG A 111 11.50 15.55 7.81
N ASP A 112 12.33 16.46 8.26
CA ASP A 112 12.80 16.46 9.64
C ASP A 112 11.68 16.83 10.61
N HIS A 113 10.78 17.73 10.21
CA HIS A 113 9.55 17.98 10.95
C HIS A 113 8.68 16.73 10.99
N MET A 114 8.51 16.04 9.88
CA MET A 114 7.73 14.78 9.83
C MET A 114 8.31 13.72 10.77
N ARG A 115 9.63 13.54 10.82
CA ARG A 115 10.28 12.61 11.75
C ARG A 115 10.01 12.95 13.20
N ARG A 116 10.03 14.25 13.55
CA ARG A 116 9.68 14.71 14.91
C ARG A 116 8.21 14.47 15.24
N VAL A 117 7.31 14.73 14.29
CA VAL A 117 5.87 14.43 14.44
C VAL A 117 5.66 12.92 14.63
N GLN A 118 6.30 12.09 13.83
CA GLN A 118 6.26 10.65 13.99
C GLN A 118 6.72 10.23 15.39
N ALA A 119 7.88 10.69 15.82
CA ALA A 119 8.41 10.36 17.14
C ALA A 119 7.49 10.82 18.29
N ALA A 120 6.87 12.00 18.17
CA ALA A 120 6.01 12.56 19.20
C ALA A 120 4.60 11.95 19.24
N MET A 121 4.11 11.41 18.12
CA MET A 121 2.72 10.97 17.98
C MET A 121 2.56 9.47 17.75
N MET A 122 3.64 8.71 17.65
CA MET A 122 3.56 7.27 17.31
C MET A 122 2.64 6.50 18.25
N ASP A 123 2.72 6.76 19.57
CA ASP A 123 1.86 6.10 20.56
C ASP A 123 0.37 6.45 20.34
N LYS A 124 0.06 7.68 19.95
CA LYS A 124 -1.30 8.10 19.63
C LYS A 124 -1.81 7.45 18.35
N PHE A 125 -0.97 7.37 17.31
CA PHE A 125 -1.32 6.66 16.09
C PHE A 125 -1.55 5.17 16.34
N GLN A 126 -0.68 4.56 17.13
CA GLN A 126 -0.82 3.15 17.48
C GLN A 126 -2.10 2.89 18.29
N ALA A 127 -2.41 3.73 19.28
CA ALA A 127 -3.65 3.62 20.05
C ALA A 127 -4.88 3.76 19.13
N ALA A 128 -4.93 4.81 18.29
CA ALA A 128 -6.01 5.02 17.34
C ALA A 128 -6.18 3.84 16.36
N ALA A 129 -5.09 3.25 15.90
CA ALA A 129 -5.14 2.06 15.05
C ALA A 129 -5.69 0.85 15.82
N ASN A 130 -5.17 0.58 17.02
CA ASN A 130 -5.57 -0.57 17.85
C ASN A 130 -7.06 -0.50 18.24
N ASP A 131 -7.55 0.68 18.63
CA ASP A 131 -8.96 0.90 18.98
C ASP A 131 -9.91 0.61 17.80
N ASN A 132 -9.37 0.68 16.59
CA ASN A 132 -10.09 0.38 15.35
C ASN A 132 -9.73 -1.00 14.75
N GLY A 133 -9.02 -1.86 15.48
CA GLY A 133 -8.70 -3.24 15.08
C GLY A 133 -7.58 -3.37 14.06
N TYR A 134 -6.65 -2.40 14.05
CA TYR A 134 -5.44 -2.42 13.22
C TYR A 134 -4.18 -2.30 14.09
N HIS A 135 -3.05 -2.72 13.55
CA HIS A 135 -1.75 -2.51 14.15
C HIS A 135 -0.81 -1.84 13.16
N ILE A 136 -0.12 -0.77 13.57
CA ILE A 136 0.87 -0.10 12.73
C ILE A 136 2.21 -0.76 12.92
N VAL A 137 2.77 -1.33 11.86
CA VAL A 137 4.12 -1.91 11.85
C VAL A 137 5.19 -0.88 11.48
N GLY A 138 4.79 0.22 10.85
CA GLY A 138 5.68 1.31 10.47
C GLY A 138 4.96 2.40 9.70
N LEU A 139 5.62 3.53 9.51
CA LEU A 139 5.16 4.63 8.67
C LEU A 139 6.10 4.78 7.48
N ALA A 140 5.57 4.64 6.28
CA ALA A 140 6.29 4.87 5.03
C ALA A 140 6.08 6.32 4.57
N GLU A 141 7.14 6.95 4.10
CA GLU A 141 7.06 8.32 3.57
C GLU A 141 6.51 8.30 2.14
N ASN A 142 5.39 8.99 1.91
CA ASN A 142 4.82 9.19 0.58
C ASN A 142 5.16 10.58 -0.02
N GLY A 143 5.78 11.45 0.74
CA GLY A 143 6.15 12.80 0.31
C GLY A 143 5.01 13.81 0.37
N PHE A 144 5.28 15.01 -0.17
CA PHE A 144 4.29 16.07 -0.28
C PHE A 144 3.32 15.81 -1.42
N ARG A 145 2.08 16.25 -1.24
CA ARG A 145 1.06 16.21 -2.27
C ARG A 145 1.03 17.51 -3.04
N HIS A 146 0.88 17.39 -4.34
CA HIS A 146 0.74 18.52 -5.26
C HIS A 146 -0.58 18.43 -6.01
N ILE A 147 -1.13 19.57 -6.42
CA ILE A 147 -2.26 19.64 -7.31
C ILE A 147 -1.71 19.61 -8.74
N THR A 148 -2.12 18.63 -9.51
CA THR A 148 -1.87 18.57 -10.95
C THR A 148 -3.17 18.87 -11.69
N ASN A 149 -3.15 19.76 -12.68
CA ASN A 149 -4.33 20.15 -13.43
C ASN A 149 -3.95 20.66 -14.83
N ASN A 150 -4.93 20.66 -15.73
CA ASN A 150 -4.83 21.23 -17.09
C ASN A 150 -5.87 22.34 -17.31
N VAL A 151 -6.47 22.88 -16.25
CA VAL A 151 -7.54 23.88 -16.33
C VAL A 151 -6.96 25.30 -16.36
N ARG A 152 -6.13 25.61 -15.35
CA ARG A 152 -5.49 26.93 -15.19
C ARG A 152 -4.34 26.85 -14.17
N PRO A 153 -3.44 27.83 -14.13
CA PRO A 153 -2.48 27.97 -13.03
C PRO A 153 -3.21 28.13 -11.69
N ILE A 154 -2.75 27.41 -10.67
CA ILE A 154 -3.27 27.49 -9.29
C ILE A 154 -2.17 28.07 -8.42
N THR A 155 -2.34 29.31 -7.99
CA THR A 155 -1.39 30.04 -7.12
C THR A 155 -2.01 30.34 -5.76
N LEU A 156 -3.29 30.65 -5.72
CA LEU A 156 -4.05 30.98 -4.52
C LEU A 156 -5.24 30.01 -4.37
N PRO A 157 -5.78 29.85 -3.16
CA PRO A 157 -6.97 29.02 -2.94
C PRO A 157 -8.16 29.42 -3.85
N ALA A 158 -8.35 30.72 -4.12
CA ALA A 158 -9.40 31.22 -4.99
C ALA A 158 -9.28 30.70 -6.44
N ASP A 159 -8.10 30.34 -6.90
CA ASP A 159 -7.91 29.77 -8.25
C ASP A 159 -8.55 28.37 -8.38
N LEU A 160 -8.92 27.75 -7.26
CA LEU A 160 -9.61 26.46 -7.20
C LEU A 160 -11.13 26.57 -7.37
N GLU A 161 -11.69 27.79 -7.36
CA GLU A 161 -13.13 27.97 -7.46
C GLU A 161 -13.71 27.29 -8.71
N GLY A 162 -14.71 26.42 -8.51
CA GLY A 162 -15.38 25.67 -9.55
C GLY A 162 -14.55 24.53 -10.17
N VAL A 163 -13.29 24.34 -9.79
CA VAL A 163 -12.44 23.29 -10.35
C VAL A 163 -12.90 21.93 -9.86
N LYS A 164 -13.17 21.01 -10.77
CA LYS A 164 -13.41 19.60 -10.46
C LYS A 164 -12.09 18.95 -10.05
N LEU A 165 -12.03 18.44 -8.83
CA LEU A 165 -10.80 17.89 -8.26
C LEU A 165 -11.04 16.49 -7.73
N ARG A 166 -10.21 15.55 -8.13
CA ARG A 166 -10.20 14.22 -7.51
C ARG A 166 -9.47 14.27 -6.17
N THR A 167 -10.04 13.64 -5.15
CA THR A 167 -9.37 13.38 -3.86
C THR A 167 -9.41 11.90 -3.52
N PRO A 168 -8.42 11.37 -2.78
CA PRO A 168 -8.60 10.07 -2.12
C PRO A 168 -9.69 10.14 -1.07
N ASN A 169 -10.13 8.99 -0.58
CA ASN A 169 -11.15 8.84 0.44
C ASN A 169 -10.67 9.35 1.82
N GLY A 170 -10.51 10.66 1.97
CA GLY A 170 -10.19 11.32 3.23
C GLY A 170 -11.22 12.40 3.51
N VAL A 171 -11.68 12.51 4.74
CA VAL A 171 -12.74 13.47 5.14
C VAL A 171 -12.21 14.90 5.10
N TRP A 172 -11.04 15.12 5.69
CA TRP A 172 -10.46 16.43 5.89
C TRP A 172 -10.00 17.09 4.59
N ARG A 173 -9.46 16.30 3.66
CA ARG A 173 -9.04 16.80 2.36
C ARG A 173 -10.21 17.19 1.48
N LEU A 174 -11.29 16.42 1.51
CA LEU A 174 -12.52 16.79 0.81
C LEU A 174 -13.02 18.15 1.32
N LYS A 175 -13.15 18.27 2.65
CA LYS A 175 -13.62 19.51 3.30
C LYS A 175 -12.72 20.69 2.98
N MET A 176 -11.39 20.52 3.05
CA MET A 176 -10.43 21.58 2.71
C MET A 176 -10.65 22.12 1.30
N PHE A 177 -10.78 21.25 0.29
CA PHE A 177 -10.98 21.71 -1.08
C PHE A 177 -12.37 22.31 -1.32
N GLN A 178 -13.40 21.86 -0.59
CA GLN A 178 -14.72 22.52 -0.60
C GLN A 178 -14.62 23.95 -0.07
N GLU A 179 -13.91 24.17 1.03
CA GLU A 179 -13.70 25.51 1.59
C GLU A 179 -12.89 26.42 0.65
N TYR A 180 -12.07 25.86 -0.24
CA TYR A 180 -11.39 26.61 -1.29
C TYR A 180 -12.25 26.85 -2.55
N GLY A 181 -13.54 26.48 -2.50
CA GLY A 181 -14.48 26.67 -3.62
C GLY A 181 -14.34 25.62 -4.74
N ALA A 182 -13.52 24.61 -4.59
CA ALA A 182 -13.43 23.52 -5.56
C ALA A 182 -14.62 22.58 -5.48
N ASN A 183 -14.79 21.75 -6.51
CA ASN A 183 -15.76 20.65 -6.55
C ASN A 183 -15.01 19.31 -6.39
N PRO A 184 -14.56 18.94 -5.16
CA PRO A 184 -13.84 17.73 -4.93
C PRO A 184 -14.74 16.49 -4.99
N THR A 185 -14.24 15.42 -5.59
CA THR A 185 -14.92 14.14 -5.67
C THR A 185 -13.98 13.02 -5.23
N HIS A 186 -14.49 12.12 -4.39
CA HIS A 186 -13.76 10.92 -4.02
C HIS A 186 -13.63 9.96 -5.20
N MET A 187 -12.41 9.50 -5.43
CA MET A 187 -12.13 8.46 -6.40
C MET A 187 -10.98 7.59 -5.90
N ALA A 188 -11.07 6.28 -6.05
CA ALA A 188 -9.99 5.38 -5.71
C ALA A 188 -8.76 5.65 -6.59
N PHE A 189 -7.56 5.31 -6.11
CA PHE A 189 -6.33 5.60 -6.85
C PHE A 189 -6.27 4.85 -8.18
N SER A 190 -6.73 3.60 -8.21
CA SER A 190 -6.83 2.78 -9.42
C SER A 190 -7.74 3.35 -10.51
N ASP A 191 -8.65 4.24 -10.16
CA ASP A 191 -9.64 4.79 -11.09
C ASP A 191 -9.20 6.16 -11.67
N VAL A 192 -7.97 6.61 -11.34
CA VAL A 192 -7.44 7.93 -11.77
C VAL A 192 -6.79 7.89 -13.14
N PHE A 193 -6.36 6.72 -13.63
CA PHE A 193 -5.58 6.53 -14.85
C PHE A 193 -6.32 5.67 -15.87
#